data_74fd59a9f2ab8ee85187a8e373ada47a
#
_entry.id   74fd59a9f2ab8ee85187a8e373ada47a
#
_cell.length_a   1.000
_cell.length_b   1.000
_cell.length_c   1.000
_cell.angle_alpha   90.00
_cell.angle_beta   90.00
_cell.angle_gamma   90.00
#
_symmetry.space_group_name_H-M   'P 1'
#
loop_
_entity.id
_entity.type
_entity.pdbx_description
1 polymer ?
#
loop_
_entity_poly.entity_id
_entity_poly.type
_entity_poly.pdbx_seq_one_letter_code
_entity_poly.pdbx_strand_id
1 'polypeptide(L)'
;ERDHPNLLHRIHEYLEKYDGAERTKEHIVRFERTMTRYHEYRCELLGDTDFTLFVETVTLGQMNDFREYVANEYLLRQEYPDFYIPRMLINHKPKPLSNTTVINIMNLFCTFLHWCKRMKYSDNEVYAVYGCKEPTYGDPFYLTSEERNVLYDADLSDCPKLAVIRDKFVFHCYVGCRVGDLYRMTKENIKDGFLEYMPQKTKKCQAKTVRVPLHEKAVRILERYSGNTGKLLPFKPINTY
;
A
#
# COMPACT_ATOMS: atom_id res chain seq x y z
N GLU A 1 -16.06 36.05 -15.01
CA GLU A 1 -16.06 34.98 -14.02
C GLU A 1 -14.87 34.08 -14.31
N ARG A 2 -13.89 34.01 -13.42
CA ARG A 2 -12.80 33.04 -13.56
C ARG A 2 -13.40 31.69 -13.22
N ASP A 3 -13.39 30.78 -14.20
CA ASP A 3 -13.80 29.41 -14.03
C ASP A 3 -12.85 28.75 -12.99
N HIS A 4 -13.27 28.75 -11.72
CA HIS A 4 -12.48 28.14 -10.63
C HIS A 4 -12.64 26.62 -10.73
N PRO A 5 -11.59 25.86 -11.09
CA PRO A 5 -11.67 24.42 -11.18
C PRO A 5 -12.09 23.82 -9.84
N ASN A 6 -13.05 22.91 -9.85
CA ASN A 6 -13.48 22.20 -8.65
C ASN A 6 -12.38 21.26 -8.12
N LEU A 7 -12.58 20.73 -6.93
CA LEU A 7 -11.62 19.86 -6.24
C LEU A 7 -11.29 18.60 -7.06
N LEU A 8 -12.26 18.00 -7.74
CA LEU A 8 -12.04 16.80 -8.59
C LEU A 8 -11.10 17.10 -9.76
N HIS A 9 -11.30 18.24 -10.43
CA HIS A 9 -10.39 18.68 -11.50
C HIS A 9 -8.95 18.86 -10.97
N ARG A 10 -8.80 19.43 -9.78
CA ARG A 10 -7.48 19.61 -9.15
C ARG A 10 -6.83 18.29 -8.73
N ILE A 11 -7.61 17.29 -8.31
CA ILE A 11 -7.09 15.94 -8.02
C ILE A 11 -6.58 15.30 -9.32
N HIS A 12 -7.31 15.45 -10.42
CA HIS A 12 -6.89 14.93 -11.73
C HIS A 12 -5.56 15.57 -12.17
N GLU A 13 -5.45 16.88 -12.05
CA GLU A 13 -4.23 17.64 -12.35
C GLU A 13 -3.04 17.19 -11.43
N TYR A 14 -3.33 16.92 -10.15
CA TYR A 14 -2.33 16.38 -9.23
C TYR A 14 -1.83 15.01 -9.68
N LEU A 15 -2.73 14.13 -10.12
CA LEU A 15 -2.41 12.81 -10.63
C LEU A 15 -1.53 12.89 -11.90
N GLU A 16 -1.85 13.78 -12.83
CA GLU A 16 -1.09 13.98 -14.06
C GLU A 16 0.33 14.51 -13.81
N LYS A 17 0.46 15.44 -12.86
CA LYS A 17 1.75 16.04 -12.49
C LYS A 17 2.58 15.20 -11.52
N TYR A 18 2.05 14.07 -11.05
CA TYR A 18 2.77 13.23 -10.09
C TYR A 18 3.83 12.38 -10.79
N ASP A 19 5.10 12.62 -10.47
CA ASP A 19 6.28 11.96 -11.03
C ASP A 19 6.96 10.95 -10.07
N GLY A 20 6.32 10.66 -8.94
CA GLY A 20 6.85 9.80 -7.89
C GLY A 20 6.72 8.29 -8.16
N ALA A 21 6.65 7.51 -7.07
CA ALA A 21 6.55 6.06 -7.15
C ALA A 21 5.18 5.61 -7.72
N GLU A 22 5.20 4.63 -8.61
CA GLU A 22 3.98 4.07 -9.25
C GLU A 22 2.92 3.64 -8.23
N ARG A 23 3.34 2.98 -7.15
CA ARG A 23 2.42 2.59 -6.08
C ARG A 23 1.71 3.77 -5.41
N THR A 24 2.39 4.91 -5.26
CA THR A 24 1.76 6.14 -4.74
C THR A 24 0.78 6.70 -5.76
N LYS A 25 1.11 6.64 -7.05
CA LYS A 25 0.20 7.01 -8.13
C LYS A 25 -1.09 6.18 -8.09
N GLU A 26 -1.00 4.87 -7.87
CA GLU A 26 -2.17 3.99 -7.66
C GLU A 26 -3.04 4.44 -6.48
N HIS A 27 -2.43 4.92 -5.39
CA HIS A 27 -3.18 5.46 -4.25
C HIS A 27 -3.88 6.78 -4.60
N ILE A 28 -3.27 7.65 -5.40
CA ILE A 28 -3.89 8.89 -5.87
C ILE A 28 -5.09 8.57 -6.78
N VAL A 29 -4.96 7.63 -7.71
CA VAL A 29 -6.07 7.14 -8.56
C VAL A 29 -7.22 6.61 -7.71
N ARG A 30 -6.91 5.84 -6.66
CA ARG A 30 -7.95 5.34 -5.74
C ARG A 30 -8.63 6.47 -4.99
N PHE A 31 -7.88 7.45 -4.53
CA PHE A 31 -8.40 8.64 -3.86
C PHE A 31 -9.33 9.44 -4.78
N GLU A 32 -8.90 9.73 -6.02
CA GLU A 32 -9.70 10.39 -7.05
C GLU A 32 -11.05 9.68 -7.22
N ARG A 33 -11.04 8.36 -7.46
CA ARG A 33 -12.26 7.56 -7.64
C ARG A 33 -13.17 7.57 -6.41
N THR A 34 -12.59 7.57 -5.22
CA THR A 34 -13.37 7.62 -3.97
C THR A 34 -14.01 8.99 -3.79
N MET A 35 -13.29 10.07 -4.11
CA MET A 35 -13.83 11.44 -4.07
C MET A 35 -14.92 11.65 -5.12
N THR A 36 -14.76 11.08 -6.31
CA THR A 36 -15.80 11.11 -7.38
C THR A 36 -17.07 10.43 -6.90
N ARG A 37 -16.97 9.21 -6.32
CA ARG A 37 -18.16 8.52 -5.78
C ARG A 37 -18.80 9.27 -4.62
N TYR A 38 -18.02 9.93 -3.77
CA TYR A 38 -18.55 10.78 -2.71
C TYR A 38 -19.34 11.96 -3.28
N HIS A 39 -18.81 12.63 -4.28
CA HIS A 39 -19.51 13.72 -4.96
C HIS A 39 -20.84 13.25 -5.58
N GLU A 40 -20.80 12.15 -6.34
CA GLU A 40 -22.00 11.55 -6.96
C GLU A 40 -23.01 11.08 -5.91
N TYR A 41 -22.56 10.48 -4.79
CA TYR A 41 -23.40 10.11 -3.66
C TYR A 41 -24.16 11.32 -3.09
N ARG A 42 -23.47 12.44 -2.89
CA ARG A 42 -24.09 13.69 -2.41
C ARG A 42 -25.14 14.20 -3.41
N CYS A 43 -24.78 14.28 -4.68
CA CYS A 43 -25.66 14.82 -5.72
C CYS A 43 -26.86 13.91 -6.02
N GLU A 44 -26.63 12.62 -6.21
CA GLU A 44 -27.66 11.71 -6.73
C GLU A 44 -28.48 11.04 -5.64
N LEU A 45 -27.87 10.58 -4.52
CA LEU A 45 -28.58 9.89 -3.46
C LEU A 45 -29.10 10.81 -2.36
N LEU A 46 -28.33 11.84 -1.99
CA LEU A 46 -28.78 12.81 -0.99
C LEU A 46 -29.54 14.00 -1.58
N GLY A 47 -29.60 14.11 -2.91
CA GLY A 47 -30.31 15.20 -3.60
C GLY A 47 -29.66 16.58 -3.49
N ASP A 48 -28.38 16.63 -3.07
CA ASP A 48 -27.61 17.88 -2.96
C ASP A 48 -26.99 18.22 -4.34
N THR A 49 -27.84 18.60 -5.29
CA THR A 49 -27.47 18.75 -6.70
C THR A 49 -26.41 19.83 -6.96
N ASP A 50 -26.29 20.81 -6.05
CA ASP A 50 -25.31 21.89 -6.14
C ASP A 50 -24.00 21.58 -5.38
N PHE A 51 -23.90 20.37 -4.81
CA PHE A 51 -22.73 19.99 -4.06
C PHE A 51 -21.47 20.00 -4.92
N THR A 52 -20.55 20.91 -4.60
CA THR A 52 -19.24 20.98 -5.22
C THR A 52 -18.21 21.43 -4.19
N LEU A 53 -17.09 20.73 -4.15
CA LEU A 53 -15.95 21.11 -3.33
C LEU A 53 -14.94 21.91 -4.14
N PHE A 54 -14.39 22.94 -3.52
CA PHE A 54 -13.28 23.74 -4.06
C PHE A 54 -12.12 23.73 -3.07
N VAL A 55 -10.90 23.70 -3.56
CA VAL A 55 -9.70 23.68 -2.69
C VAL A 55 -9.56 24.95 -1.85
N GLU A 56 -10.11 26.07 -2.35
CA GLU A 56 -10.09 27.39 -1.70
C GLU A 56 -11.01 27.45 -0.48
N THR A 57 -12.13 26.72 -0.49
CA THR A 57 -13.21 26.83 0.48
C THR A 57 -13.50 25.57 1.27
N VAL A 58 -12.80 24.46 1.00
CA VAL A 58 -13.00 23.21 1.74
C VAL A 58 -12.77 23.43 3.23
N THR A 59 -13.74 22.98 4.04
CA THR A 59 -13.77 23.16 5.49
C THR A 59 -13.39 21.87 6.23
N LEU A 60 -13.08 22.02 7.52
CA LEU A 60 -12.85 20.88 8.42
C LEU A 60 -14.09 19.97 8.52
N GLY A 61 -15.30 20.55 8.53
CA GLY A 61 -16.56 19.80 8.51
C GLY A 61 -16.66 18.91 7.27
N GLN A 62 -16.43 19.46 6.08
CA GLN A 62 -16.46 18.71 4.82
C GLN A 62 -15.38 17.61 4.75
N MET A 63 -14.21 17.83 5.33
CA MET A 63 -13.20 16.77 5.45
C MET A 63 -13.66 15.66 6.38
N ASN A 64 -14.33 15.97 7.48
CA ASN A 64 -14.88 14.95 8.38
C ASN A 64 -16.05 14.20 7.72
N ASP A 65 -16.94 14.88 7.00
CA ASP A 65 -18.03 14.24 6.24
C ASP A 65 -17.48 13.25 5.21
N PHE A 66 -16.44 13.65 4.49
CA PHE A 66 -15.75 12.73 3.56
C PHE A 66 -15.12 11.54 4.30
N ARG A 67 -14.49 11.76 5.45
CA ARG A 67 -13.92 10.68 6.28
C ARG A 67 -15.00 9.68 6.72
N GLU A 68 -16.15 10.18 7.17
CA GLU A 68 -17.29 9.34 7.57
C GLU A 68 -17.84 8.56 6.39
N TYR A 69 -17.98 9.19 5.24
CA TYR A 69 -18.35 8.52 4.01
C TYR A 69 -17.40 7.36 3.69
N VAL A 70 -16.09 7.61 3.70
CA VAL A 70 -15.08 6.57 3.42
C VAL A 70 -15.15 5.42 4.41
N ALA A 71 -15.37 5.70 5.68
CA ALA A 71 -15.46 4.69 6.73
C ALA A 71 -16.70 3.81 6.57
N ASN A 72 -17.81 4.39 6.09
CA ASN A 72 -19.13 3.76 6.01
C ASN A 72 -19.55 3.38 4.57
N GLU A 73 -18.74 3.65 3.54
CA GLU A 73 -19.06 3.34 2.14
C GLU A 73 -19.48 1.87 1.94
N TYR A 74 -18.94 0.95 2.75
CA TYR A 74 -19.31 -0.46 2.67
C TYR A 74 -20.79 -0.73 3.02
N LEU A 75 -21.40 0.06 3.93
CA LEU A 75 -22.83 -0.01 4.27
C LEU A 75 -23.65 0.55 3.12
N LEU A 76 -23.27 1.71 2.59
CA LEU A 76 -23.95 2.34 1.47
C LEU A 76 -23.93 1.44 0.23
N ARG A 77 -22.86 0.70 0.00
CA ARG A 77 -22.76 -0.29 -1.09
C ARG A 77 -23.71 -1.48 -0.90
N GLN A 78 -24.09 -1.80 0.33
CA GLN A 78 -25.11 -2.83 0.61
C GLN A 78 -26.52 -2.28 0.45
N GLU A 79 -26.73 -1.03 0.81
CA GLU A 79 -28.02 -0.36 0.79
C GLU A 79 -28.40 0.09 -0.63
N TYR A 80 -27.43 0.59 -1.42
CA TYR A 80 -27.62 1.14 -2.77
C TYR A 80 -26.78 0.40 -3.83
N PRO A 81 -26.98 -0.92 -4.04
CA PRO A 81 -26.13 -1.71 -4.95
C PRO A 81 -26.20 -1.19 -6.39
N ASP A 82 -27.36 -0.76 -6.88
CA ASP A 82 -27.53 -0.28 -8.25
C ASP A 82 -26.74 1.00 -8.53
N PHE A 83 -26.55 1.84 -7.51
CA PHE A 83 -25.70 3.02 -7.61
C PHE A 83 -24.22 2.66 -7.65
N TYR A 84 -23.76 1.71 -6.80
CA TYR A 84 -22.35 1.42 -6.63
C TYR A 84 -21.77 0.43 -7.63
N ILE A 85 -22.53 -0.57 -8.11
CA ILE A 85 -22.03 -1.62 -9.02
C ILE A 85 -21.37 -1.02 -10.28
N PRO A 86 -22.01 -0.08 -11.01
CA PRO A 86 -21.38 0.49 -12.21
C PRO A 86 -20.16 1.39 -11.92
N ARG A 87 -20.01 1.86 -10.70
CA ARG A 87 -18.95 2.79 -10.26
C ARG A 87 -17.74 2.10 -9.65
N MET A 88 -17.81 0.79 -9.46
CA MET A 88 -16.74 0.00 -8.84
C MET A 88 -16.07 -0.90 -9.87
N LEU A 89 -14.72 -0.88 -9.89
CA LEU A 89 -13.96 -1.73 -10.81
C LEU A 89 -14.03 -3.22 -10.47
N ILE A 90 -14.29 -3.54 -9.22
CA ILE A 90 -14.25 -4.90 -8.70
C ILE A 90 -15.49 -5.11 -7.83
N ASN A 91 -16.30 -6.08 -8.23
CA ASN A 91 -17.54 -6.43 -7.51
C ASN A 91 -17.24 -7.43 -6.37
N HIS A 92 -16.49 -6.99 -5.37
CA HIS A 92 -16.30 -7.76 -4.14
C HIS A 92 -17.41 -7.47 -3.13
N LYS A 93 -17.72 -8.48 -2.32
CA LYS A 93 -18.64 -8.28 -1.16
C LYS A 93 -18.12 -7.11 -0.31
N PRO A 94 -18.97 -6.10 -0.06
CA PRO A 94 -18.57 -4.93 0.72
C PRO A 94 -18.09 -5.31 2.12
N LYS A 95 -16.95 -4.78 2.51
CA LYS A 95 -16.37 -4.97 3.85
C LYS A 95 -15.92 -3.63 4.41
N PRO A 96 -15.98 -3.43 5.74
CA PRO A 96 -15.46 -2.22 6.36
C PRO A 96 -13.98 -2.05 6.09
N LEU A 97 -13.56 -0.83 5.84
CA LEU A 97 -12.14 -0.50 5.77
C LEU A 97 -11.55 -0.47 7.18
N SER A 98 -10.28 -0.89 7.31
CA SER A 98 -9.56 -0.69 8.56
C SER A 98 -9.37 0.80 8.86
N ASN A 99 -9.33 1.17 10.14
CA ASN A 99 -9.07 2.55 10.55
C ASN A 99 -7.77 3.11 9.93
N THR A 100 -6.72 2.29 9.86
CA THR A 100 -5.46 2.61 9.17
C THR A 100 -5.68 2.99 7.70
N THR A 101 -6.56 2.28 6.98
CA THR A 101 -6.86 2.58 5.58
C THR A 101 -7.57 3.93 5.44
N VAL A 102 -8.55 4.20 6.31
CA VAL A 102 -9.26 5.49 6.34
C VAL A 102 -8.28 6.63 6.64
N ILE A 103 -7.42 6.48 7.65
CA ILE A 103 -6.38 7.45 7.99
C ILE A 103 -5.46 7.71 6.78
N ASN A 104 -5.03 6.68 6.08
CA ASN A 104 -4.15 6.83 4.91
C ASN A 104 -4.83 7.59 3.76
N ILE A 105 -6.14 7.39 3.54
CA ILE A 105 -6.90 8.15 2.55
C ILE A 105 -6.98 9.63 2.96
N MET A 106 -7.24 9.91 4.23
CA MET A 106 -7.30 11.29 4.74
C MET A 106 -5.92 11.97 4.73
N ASN A 107 -4.85 11.26 5.05
CA ASN A 107 -3.48 11.78 4.93
C ASN A 107 -3.13 12.10 3.48
N LEU A 108 -3.60 11.32 2.51
CA LEU A 108 -3.44 11.64 1.09
C LEU A 108 -4.24 12.90 0.71
N PHE A 109 -5.44 13.07 1.26
CA PHE A 109 -6.23 14.29 1.06
C PHE A 109 -5.47 15.53 1.61
N CYS A 110 -4.93 15.45 2.82
CA CYS A 110 -4.08 16.52 3.37
C CYS A 110 -2.84 16.80 2.49
N THR A 111 -2.19 15.75 2.00
CA THR A 111 -1.03 15.87 1.10
C THR A 111 -1.40 16.57 -0.21
N PHE A 112 -2.55 16.25 -0.77
CA PHE A 112 -3.08 16.91 -1.97
C PHE A 112 -3.37 18.39 -1.71
N LEU A 113 -4.05 18.73 -0.62
CA LEU A 113 -4.34 20.13 -0.28
C LEU A 113 -3.04 20.94 -0.04
N HIS A 114 -2.05 20.34 0.63
CA HIS A 114 -0.73 20.94 0.78
C HIS A 114 -0.03 21.17 -0.58
N TRP A 115 -0.17 20.22 -1.52
CA TRP A 115 0.31 20.40 -2.88
C TRP A 115 -0.39 21.56 -3.59
N CYS A 116 -1.71 21.70 -3.46
CA CYS A 116 -2.48 22.83 -4.01
C CYS A 116 -1.96 24.17 -3.48
N LYS A 117 -1.63 24.27 -2.18
CA LYS A 117 -1.01 25.46 -1.61
C LYS A 117 0.36 25.76 -2.25
N ARG A 118 1.22 24.74 -2.36
CA ARG A 118 2.54 24.89 -3.02
C ARG A 118 2.43 25.36 -4.47
N MET A 119 1.40 24.93 -5.17
CA MET A 119 1.10 25.34 -6.56
C MET A 119 0.42 26.70 -6.63
N LYS A 120 0.14 27.35 -5.49
CA LYS A 120 -0.56 28.64 -5.36
C LYS A 120 -1.99 28.61 -5.95
N TYR A 121 -2.65 27.46 -5.86
CA TYR A 121 -4.07 27.31 -6.22
C TYR A 121 -4.99 27.73 -5.09
N SER A 122 -4.52 27.66 -3.84
CA SER A 122 -5.29 28.01 -2.65
C SER A 122 -4.37 28.38 -1.50
N ASP A 123 -4.80 29.35 -0.68
CA ASP A 123 -4.18 29.69 0.61
C ASP A 123 -4.84 28.97 1.80
N ASN A 124 -5.82 28.10 1.53
CA ASN A 124 -6.53 27.35 2.55
C ASN A 124 -5.62 26.31 3.22
N GLU A 125 -5.43 26.44 4.52
CA GLU A 125 -4.59 25.54 5.34
C GLU A 125 -5.40 24.55 6.18
N VAL A 126 -6.63 24.24 5.80
CA VAL A 126 -7.49 23.31 6.53
C VAL A 126 -6.80 21.97 6.81
N TYR A 127 -5.89 21.51 5.94
CA TYR A 127 -5.10 20.32 6.15
C TYR A 127 -4.19 20.39 7.39
N ALA A 128 -3.71 21.58 7.75
CA ALA A 128 -2.91 21.79 8.96
C ALA A 128 -3.78 21.70 10.21
N VAL A 129 -5.01 22.22 10.14
CA VAL A 129 -6.01 22.16 11.22
C VAL A 129 -6.51 20.73 11.41
N TYR A 130 -6.78 20.00 10.31
CA TYR A 130 -7.19 18.59 10.35
C TYR A 130 -6.10 17.73 10.99
N GLY A 131 -4.85 18.00 10.67
CA GLY A 131 -3.67 17.28 11.14
C GLY A 131 -3.57 15.86 10.53
N CYS A 132 -2.41 15.53 9.99
CA CYS A 132 -2.14 14.16 9.56
C CYS A 132 -2.04 13.24 10.78
N LYS A 133 -2.87 12.21 10.84
CA LYS A 133 -2.85 11.23 11.93
C LYS A 133 -1.90 10.08 11.58
N GLU A 134 -1.19 9.60 12.60
CA GLU A 134 -0.41 8.38 12.45
C GLU A 134 -1.33 7.15 12.52
N PRO A 135 -1.19 6.20 11.58
CA PRO A 135 -1.92 4.95 11.66
C PRO A 135 -1.50 4.14 12.88
N THR A 136 -2.46 3.63 13.64
CA THR A 136 -2.17 2.72 14.74
C THR A 136 -1.99 1.31 14.17
N TYR A 137 -0.83 0.73 14.41
CA TYR A 137 -0.54 -0.65 14.06
C TYR A 137 -0.64 -1.51 15.32
N GLY A 138 -1.16 -2.73 15.18
CA GLY A 138 -1.12 -3.72 16.24
C GLY A 138 0.31 -4.23 16.48
N ASP A 139 0.52 -4.92 17.61
CA ASP A 139 1.79 -5.56 17.89
C ASP A 139 2.09 -6.64 16.84
N PRO A 140 3.29 -6.63 16.25
CA PRO A 140 3.63 -7.64 15.26
C PRO A 140 3.82 -9.01 15.91
N PHE A 141 3.25 -10.05 15.31
CA PHE A 141 3.60 -11.42 15.65
C PHE A 141 5.01 -11.72 15.13
N TYR A 142 5.83 -12.29 15.98
CA TYR A 142 7.19 -12.72 15.63
C TYR A 142 7.47 -14.11 16.21
N LEU A 143 8.40 -14.80 15.59
CA LEU A 143 8.93 -16.05 16.12
C LEU A 143 10.20 -15.78 16.92
N THR A 144 10.33 -16.49 18.04
CA THR A 144 11.62 -16.57 18.74
C THR A 144 12.65 -17.36 17.92
N SER A 145 13.90 -17.30 18.32
CA SER A 145 14.96 -18.08 17.68
C SER A 145 14.73 -19.59 17.82
N GLU A 146 14.18 -20.00 18.96
CA GLU A 146 13.84 -21.39 19.27
C GLU A 146 12.71 -21.89 18.36
N GLU A 147 11.61 -21.13 18.25
CA GLU A 147 10.48 -21.48 17.38
C GLU A 147 10.89 -21.54 15.89
N ARG A 148 11.71 -20.59 15.43
CA ARG A 148 12.29 -20.65 14.09
C ARG A 148 13.13 -21.91 13.88
N ASN A 149 13.92 -22.33 14.88
CA ASN A 149 14.72 -23.52 14.79
C ASN A 149 13.86 -24.79 14.78
N VAL A 150 12.79 -24.84 15.57
CA VAL A 150 11.80 -25.93 15.51
C VAL A 150 11.21 -26.06 14.11
N LEU A 151 10.85 -24.93 13.49
CA LEU A 151 10.37 -24.95 12.09
C LEU A 151 11.44 -25.46 11.13
N TYR A 152 12.70 -25.01 11.28
CA TYR A 152 13.79 -25.45 10.42
C TYR A 152 14.02 -26.97 10.48
N ASP A 153 13.94 -27.55 11.68
CA ASP A 153 14.24 -28.95 11.94
C ASP A 153 13.01 -29.88 11.75
N ALA A 154 11.80 -29.31 11.50
CA ALA A 154 10.57 -30.08 11.31
C ALA A 154 10.69 -31.01 10.09
N ASP A 155 10.33 -32.28 10.28
CA ASP A 155 10.21 -33.24 9.18
C ASP A 155 8.93 -32.96 8.38
N LEU A 156 9.10 -32.65 7.12
CA LEU A 156 8.05 -32.39 6.13
C LEU A 156 8.22 -33.25 4.87
N SER A 157 8.82 -34.42 5.02
CA SER A 157 9.03 -35.38 3.92
C SER A 157 7.73 -35.75 3.21
N ASP A 158 6.63 -35.88 3.98
CA ASP A 158 5.30 -36.19 3.45
C ASP A 158 4.62 -35.01 2.74
N CYS A 159 5.16 -33.79 2.90
CA CYS A 159 4.58 -32.57 2.33
C CYS A 159 5.64 -31.68 1.64
N PRO A 160 6.19 -32.09 0.49
CA PRO A 160 7.29 -31.38 -0.17
C PRO A 160 6.99 -29.89 -0.48
N LYS A 161 5.72 -29.56 -0.78
CA LYS A 161 5.30 -28.18 -1.02
C LYS A 161 5.43 -27.32 0.23
N LEU A 162 5.08 -27.89 1.39
CA LEU A 162 5.19 -27.20 2.69
C LEU A 162 6.65 -27.06 3.10
N ALA A 163 7.50 -28.05 2.82
CA ALA A 163 8.94 -27.97 3.04
C ALA A 163 9.57 -26.78 2.30
N VAL A 164 9.19 -26.54 1.04
CA VAL A 164 9.64 -25.40 0.26
C VAL A 164 9.16 -24.05 0.89
N ILE A 165 7.93 -23.98 1.37
CA ILE A 165 7.39 -22.78 2.02
C ILE A 165 8.15 -22.51 3.32
N ARG A 166 8.36 -23.53 4.16
CA ARG A 166 9.15 -23.48 5.38
C ARG A 166 10.55 -22.95 5.11
N ASP A 167 11.25 -23.53 4.15
CA ASP A 167 12.63 -23.14 3.83
C ASP A 167 12.74 -21.69 3.38
N LYS A 168 11.81 -21.21 2.56
CA LYS A 168 11.73 -19.79 2.18
C LYS A 168 11.52 -18.88 3.38
N PHE A 169 10.59 -19.25 4.26
CA PHE A 169 10.27 -18.48 5.44
C PHE A 169 11.45 -18.42 6.41
N VAL A 170 12.05 -19.57 6.73
CA VAL A 170 13.22 -19.64 7.64
C VAL A 170 14.41 -18.90 7.04
N PHE A 171 14.67 -19.03 5.74
CA PHE A 171 15.71 -18.24 5.07
C PHE A 171 15.43 -16.73 5.21
N HIS A 172 14.18 -16.31 4.99
CA HIS A 172 13.79 -14.93 5.14
C HIS A 172 13.99 -14.41 6.57
N CYS A 173 13.74 -15.22 7.60
CA CYS A 173 14.04 -14.88 9.00
C CYS A 173 15.54 -14.63 9.23
N TYR A 174 16.44 -15.39 8.58
CA TYR A 174 17.88 -15.19 8.73
C TYR A 174 18.41 -13.94 8.02
N VAL A 175 17.82 -13.56 6.89
CA VAL A 175 18.34 -12.43 6.09
C VAL A 175 17.65 -11.12 6.39
N GLY A 176 16.44 -11.11 6.97
CA GLY A 176 15.72 -9.91 7.44
C GLY A 176 15.40 -8.87 6.35
N CYS A 177 15.43 -9.23 5.08
CA CYS A 177 15.16 -8.32 3.98
C CYS A 177 13.65 -8.13 3.74
N ARG A 178 13.26 -7.14 2.93
CA ARG A 178 11.86 -7.04 2.50
C ARG A 178 11.51 -8.18 1.55
N VAL A 179 10.29 -8.72 1.69
CA VAL A 179 9.83 -9.84 0.85
C VAL A 179 9.94 -9.53 -0.64
N GLY A 180 9.61 -8.31 -1.08
CA GLY A 180 9.75 -7.90 -2.47
C GLY A 180 11.19 -7.82 -2.98
N ASP A 181 12.16 -7.58 -2.11
CA ASP A 181 13.59 -7.63 -2.45
C ASP A 181 14.03 -9.09 -2.54
N LEU A 182 13.65 -9.96 -1.59
CA LEU A 182 13.97 -11.39 -1.61
C LEU A 182 13.49 -12.09 -2.90
N TYR A 183 12.27 -11.78 -3.36
CA TYR A 183 11.72 -12.35 -4.59
C TYR A 183 12.48 -11.98 -5.88
N ARG A 184 13.30 -10.95 -5.83
CA ARG A 184 14.13 -10.50 -6.98
C ARG A 184 15.53 -11.05 -6.95
N MET A 185 15.99 -11.54 -5.81
CA MET A 185 17.36 -12.01 -5.64
C MET A 185 17.67 -13.23 -6.49
N THR A 186 18.88 -13.26 -6.98
CA THR A 186 19.50 -14.33 -7.76
C THR A 186 20.73 -14.84 -7.03
N LYS A 187 21.38 -15.88 -7.55
CA LYS A 187 22.64 -16.39 -7.00
C LYS A 187 23.76 -15.35 -7.03
N GLU A 188 23.71 -14.40 -7.95
CA GLU A 188 24.67 -13.29 -8.07
C GLU A 188 24.68 -12.36 -6.85
N ASN A 189 23.60 -12.39 -6.04
CA ASN A 189 23.52 -11.66 -4.79
C ASN A 189 24.33 -12.30 -3.66
N ILE A 190 24.82 -13.54 -3.84
CA ILE A 190 25.67 -14.22 -2.86
C ILE A 190 27.14 -13.98 -3.23
N LYS A 191 27.87 -13.33 -2.31
CA LYS A 191 29.30 -13.02 -2.48
C LYS A 191 30.04 -13.24 -1.17
N ASP A 192 31.08 -14.04 -1.19
CA ASP A 192 32.00 -14.26 -0.08
C ASP A 192 31.28 -14.58 1.26
N GLY A 193 30.23 -15.39 1.23
CA GLY A 193 29.43 -15.75 2.41
C GLY A 193 28.43 -14.68 2.85
N PHE A 194 28.22 -13.65 2.05
CA PHE A 194 27.25 -12.57 2.32
C PHE A 194 26.17 -12.54 1.25
N LEU A 195 24.97 -12.11 1.68
CA LEU A 195 23.90 -11.69 0.78
C LEU A 195 24.00 -10.19 0.54
N GLU A 196 24.24 -9.77 -0.70
CA GLU A 196 24.36 -8.37 -1.09
C GLU A 196 23.22 -7.96 -2.03
N TYR A 197 22.53 -6.88 -1.67
CA TYR A 197 21.44 -6.36 -2.50
C TYR A 197 21.19 -4.87 -2.26
N MET A 198 20.53 -4.23 -3.23
CA MET A 198 20.08 -2.84 -3.14
C MET A 198 18.56 -2.82 -2.91
N PRO A 199 18.08 -2.32 -1.76
CA PRO A 199 16.64 -2.28 -1.46
C PRO A 199 15.90 -1.38 -2.45
N GLN A 200 14.86 -1.92 -3.12
CA GLN A 200 14.11 -1.18 -4.15
C GLN A 200 13.35 0.02 -3.59
N LYS A 201 12.79 -0.10 -2.40
CA LYS A 201 11.99 0.98 -1.79
C LYS A 201 12.79 2.26 -1.54
N THR A 202 14.10 2.14 -1.27
CA THR A 202 14.97 3.27 -0.92
C THR A 202 15.97 3.62 -2.01
N LYS A 203 15.96 2.91 -3.14
CA LYS A 203 16.92 3.09 -4.24
C LYS A 203 16.97 4.52 -4.78
N LYS A 204 15.81 5.17 -4.89
CA LYS A 204 15.73 6.55 -5.41
C LYS A 204 16.20 7.62 -4.42
N CYS A 205 16.12 7.35 -3.11
CA CYS A 205 16.46 8.32 -2.07
C CYS A 205 17.87 8.11 -1.52
N GLN A 206 18.26 6.86 -1.30
CA GLN A 206 19.59 6.48 -0.79
C GLN A 206 19.98 5.11 -1.39
N ALA A 207 20.78 5.15 -2.44
CA ALA A 207 21.32 3.94 -3.06
C ALA A 207 22.43 3.34 -2.18
N LYS A 208 22.04 2.61 -1.11
CA LYS A 208 23.00 1.88 -0.27
C LYS A 208 22.82 0.38 -0.48
N THR A 209 23.93 -0.31 -0.75
CA THR A 209 23.98 -1.77 -0.75
C THR A 209 23.87 -2.27 0.69
N VAL A 210 22.96 -3.19 0.91
CA VAL A 210 22.84 -3.93 2.17
C VAL A 210 23.65 -5.21 2.03
N ARG A 211 24.46 -5.51 3.03
CA ARG A 211 25.30 -6.70 3.10
C ARG A 211 24.96 -7.46 4.37
N VAL A 212 24.44 -8.68 4.23
CA VAL A 212 23.99 -9.54 5.34
C VAL A 212 24.85 -10.80 5.37
N PRO A 213 25.54 -11.11 6.48
CA PRO A 213 26.28 -12.37 6.61
C PRO A 213 25.29 -13.54 6.61
N LEU A 214 25.61 -14.59 5.84
CA LEU A 214 24.76 -15.76 5.76
C LEU A 214 25.05 -16.69 6.93
N HIS A 215 24.03 -16.95 7.74
CA HIS A 215 24.09 -17.96 8.79
C HIS A 215 24.19 -19.36 8.17
N GLU A 216 24.86 -20.30 8.83
CA GLU A 216 25.06 -21.68 8.37
C GLU A 216 23.75 -22.37 7.90
N LYS A 217 22.65 -22.24 8.67
CA LYS A 217 21.34 -22.79 8.29
C LYS A 217 20.76 -22.15 7.04
N ALA A 218 21.03 -20.85 6.80
CA ALA A 218 20.64 -20.19 5.57
C ALA A 218 21.44 -20.70 4.36
N VAL A 219 22.74 -20.94 4.52
CA VAL A 219 23.58 -21.58 3.48
C VAL A 219 23.06 -22.98 3.15
N ARG A 220 22.78 -23.82 4.14
CA ARG A 220 22.21 -25.17 3.93
C ARG A 220 20.87 -25.14 3.18
N ILE A 221 20.03 -24.13 3.44
CA ILE A 221 18.79 -23.95 2.65
C ILE A 221 19.13 -23.64 1.18
N LEU A 222 20.07 -22.73 0.91
CA LEU A 222 20.47 -22.41 -0.46
C LEU A 222 21.03 -23.61 -1.20
N GLU A 223 21.80 -24.44 -0.54
CA GLU A 223 22.37 -25.68 -1.10
C GLU A 223 21.27 -26.66 -1.56
N ARG A 224 20.17 -26.80 -0.80
CA ARG A 224 19.00 -27.63 -1.19
C ARG A 224 18.39 -27.17 -2.54
N TYR A 225 18.51 -25.88 -2.85
CA TYR A 225 17.96 -25.27 -4.07
C TYR A 225 19.04 -24.86 -5.07
N SER A 226 20.24 -25.46 -4.98
CA SER A 226 21.38 -25.14 -5.87
C SER A 226 21.09 -25.35 -7.35
N GLY A 227 20.18 -26.28 -7.70
CA GLY A 227 19.70 -26.50 -9.05
C GLY A 227 18.69 -25.48 -9.58
N ASN A 228 18.19 -24.58 -8.72
CA ASN A 228 17.22 -23.58 -9.14
C ASN A 228 17.83 -22.56 -10.10
N THR A 229 17.14 -22.25 -11.20
CA THR A 229 17.62 -21.31 -12.21
C THR A 229 16.90 -19.95 -12.08
N GLY A 230 17.67 -18.88 -12.22
CA GLY A 230 17.15 -17.51 -12.25
C GLY A 230 16.94 -16.88 -10.88
N LYS A 231 16.20 -17.49 -9.96
CA LYS A 231 15.93 -16.95 -8.61
C LYS A 231 16.75 -17.66 -7.55
N LEU A 232 17.01 -16.96 -6.44
CA LEU A 232 17.77 -17.50 -5.31
C LEU A 232 17.06 -18.73 -4.68
N LEU A 233 15.74 -18.66 -4.55
CA LEU A 233 14.87 -19.72 -4.05
C LEU A 233 13.71 -19.95 -5.05
N PRO A 234 13.00 -21.11 -4.99
CA PRO A 234 11.93 -21.45 -5.94
C PRO A 234 10.66 -20.62 -5.70
N PHE A 235 10.71 -19.32 -5.99
CA PHE A 235 9.55 -18.44 -5.91
C PHE A 235 8.65 -18.61 -7.13
N LYS A 236 7.33 -18.73 -6.86
CA LYS A 236 6.32 -18.58 -7.90
C LYS A 236 6.06 -17.10 -8.18
N PRO A 237 5.61 -16.72 -9.38
CA PRO A 237 5.12 -15.37 -9.64
C PRO A 237 4.04 -14.95 -8.62
N ILE A 238 4.04 -13.69 -8.21
CA ILE A 238 3.14 -13.16 -7.17
C ILE A 238 1.64 -13.36 -7.51
N ASN A 239 1.32 -13.46 -8.80
CA ASN A 239 -0.07 -13.64 -9.30
C ASN A 239 -0.55 -15.11 -9.34
N THR A 240 0.14 -16.03 -8.71
CA THR A 240 -0.18 -17.47 -8.75
C THR A 240 -0.82 -17.97 -7.43
N TYR A 241 -1.26 -17.05 -6.56
CA TYR A 241 -1.94 -17.37 -5.30
C TYR A 241 -3.37 -16.84 -5.29
#